data_de6a0e36f08802e0b049d4d61eb06038
#
_entry.id   de6a0e36f08802e0b049d4d61eb06038
#
_cell.length_a   1.000
_cell.length_b   1.000
_cell.length_c   1.000
_cell.angle_alpha   90.00
_cell.angle_beta   90.00
_cell.angle_gamma   90.00
#
_symmetry.space_group_name_H-M   'P 1'
#
loop_
_entity.id
_entity.type
_entity.pdbx_description
1 polymer ?
#
loop_
_entity_poly.entity_id
_entity_poly.type
_entity_poly.pdbx_seq_one_letter_code
_entity_poly.pdbx_strand_id
1 'polypeptide(L)'
;MTSKDDLHGAKYNAVDPDAASIIEAALVHVPFDGWGQAALNAGAADAGFTADDVARLFPSGALDAIVMHSAMADAAMVAAFEGMPDRPDRIHLMVRQMILIRLDQAATHKEAVRRGLAILAVPGNALASARALYATVDAIWRAAGQTDTDISFYTKRATLAAVYSATLLAWIADTSGDPAVVEGFLDRRLRDVAQIPKATGPLRGAVSAGQRLAEGMFQVVGRVRR
;
A
#
# COMPACT_ATOMS: atom_id res chain seq x y z
N MET A 1 -26.70 5.83 18.80
CA MET A 1 -25.69 4.86 19.26
C MET A 1 -24.73 4.64 18.10
N THR A 2 -23.69 5.48 18.00
CA THR A 2 -22.68 5.40 16.93
C THR A 2 -21.73 4.26 17.27
N SER A 3 -21.61 3.28 16.39
CA SER A 3 -20.80 2.08 16.61
C SER A 3 -19.33 2.45 16.79
N LYS A 4 -18.65 1.77 17.73
CA LYS A 4 -17.22 1.96 18.04
C LYS A 4 -16.31 1.64 16.85
N ASP A 5 -16.83 0.94 15.83
CA ASP A 5 -16.12 0.55 14.59
C ASP A 5 -16.05 1.71 13.59
N ASP A 6 -17.00 2.68 13.63
CA ASP A 6 -17.00 3.85 12.75
C ASP A 6 -15.87 4.84 13.06
N LEU A 7 -15.36 4.84 14.31
CA LEU A 7 -14.31 5.76 14.75
C LEU A 7 -12.90 5.33 14.37
N HIS A 8 -12.67 4.04 14.01
CA HIS A 8 -11.36 3.55 13.60
C HIS A 8 -11.12 3.65 12.09
N GLY A 9 -12.19 3.65 11.28
CA GLY A 9 -12.09 3.82 9.81
C GLY A 9 -11.97 5.27 9.36
N ALA A 10 -12.53 6.20 10.12
CA ALA A 10 -12.63 7.61 9.71
C ALA A 10 -11.31 8.40 9.85
N LYS A 11 -10.35 7.94 10.65
CA LYS A 11 -9.09 8.67 10.90
C LYS A 11 -8.09 8.65 9.75
N TYR A 12 -8.26 7.77 8.75
CA TYR A 12 -7.34 7.65 7.61
C TYR A 12 -7.93 8.13 6.28
N ASN A 13 -9.19 8.59 6.26
CA ASN A 13 -9.86 8.99 5.01
C ASN A 13 -9.79 10.48 4.67
N ALA A 14 -9.30 11.33 5.57
CA ALA A 14 -9.01 12.73 5.26
C ALA A 14 -7.57 13.00 5.71
N VAL A 15 -6.66 13.13 4.75
CA VAL A 15 -5.31 13.58 5.03
C VAL A 15 -5.39 15.01 5.53
N ASP A 16 -4.78 15.27 6.71
CA ASP A 16 -4.69 16.62 7.27
C ASP A 16 -3.94 17.50 6.27
N PRO A 17 -4.50 18.65 5.83
CA PRO A 17 -3.87 19.50 4.82
C PRO A 17 -2.48 20.03 5.23
N ASP A 18 -2.30 20.32 6.53
CA ASP A 18 -1.01 20.79 7.05
C ASP A 18 0.02 19.67 6.96
N ALA A 19 -0.36 18.45 7.35
CA ALA A 19 0.50 17.28 7.22
C ALA A 19 0.82 16.96 5.76
N ALA A 20 -0.13 17.12 4.84
CA ALA A 20 0.11 16.94 3.41
C ALA A 20 1.16 17.94 2.90
N SER A 21 1.02 19.22 3.25
CA SER A 21 1.97 20.27 2.86
C SER A 21 3.38 19.99 3.37
N ILE A 22 3.50 19.53 4.63
CA ILE A 22 4.81 19.17 5.21
C ILE A 22 5.41 17.96 4.47
N ILE A 23 4.61 16.93 4.17
CA ILE A 23 5.09 15.74 3.46
C ILE A 23 5.56 16.10 2.06
N GLU A 24 4.79 16.88 1.30
CA GLU A 24 5.15 17.30 -0.05
C GLU A 24 6.48 18.06 -0.06
N ALA A 25 6.65 19.00 0.86
CA ALA A 25 7.92 19.74 1.02
C ALA A 25 9.06 18.81 1.49
N ALA A 26 8.80 17.83 2.35
CA ALA A 26 9.81 16.90 2.84
C ALA A 26 10.34 15.95 1.76
N LEU A 27 9.58 15.68 0.69
CA LEU A 27 9.99 14.75 -0.36
C LEU A 27 11.31 15.09 -1.04
N VAL A 28 11.69 16.36 -1.11
CA VAL A 28 12.98 16.80 -1.69
C VAL A 28 14.16 16.51 -0.75
N HIS A 29 13.92 16.43 0.55
CA HIS A 29 14.92 16.15 1.58
C HIS A 29 15.11 14.64 1.81
N VAL A 30 14.05 13.84 1.65
CA VAL A 30 14.07 12.39 1.90
C VAL A 30 15.18 11.64 1.13
N PRO A 31 15.54 11.95 -0.12
CA PRO A 31 16.63 11.27 -0.81
C PRO A 31 17.99 11.42 -0.12
N PHE A 32 18.21 12.46 0.69
CA PHE A 32 19.45 12.74 1.41
C PHE A 32 19.36 12.26 2.86
N ASP A 33 18.34 12.69 3.59
CA ASP A 33 18.20 12.52 5.04
C ASP A 33 17.38 11.29 5.43
N GLY A 34 16.72 10.64 4.48
CA GLY A 34 15.75 9.57 4.73
C GLY A 34 14.44 10.12 5.29
N TRP A 35 13.49 9.20 5.52
CA TRP A 35 12.25 9.52 6.23
C TRP A 35 12.52 9.64 7.73
N GLY A 36 13.04 10.77 8.18
CA GLY A 36 13.38 11.01 9.57
C GLY A 36 13.00 12.40 10.03
N GLN A 37 13.27 12.69 11.31
CA GLN A 37 12.95 13.97 11.91
C GLN A 37 13.63 15.13 11.14
N ALA A 38 14.86 14.92 10.61
CA ALA A 38 15.58 15.93 9.86
C ALA A 38 14.82 16.35 8.59
N ALA A 39 14.41 15.37 7.75
CA ALA A 39 13.64 15.64 6.54
C ALA A 39 12.25 16.23 6.83
N LEU A 40 11.56 15.74 7.87
CA LEU A 40 10.26 16.29 8.26
C LEU A 40 10.35 17.72 8.79
N ASN A 41 11.37 18.04 9.59
CA ASN A 41 11.59 19.41 10.08
C ASN A 41 11.99 20.36 8.95
N ALA A 42 12.83 19.89 7.99
CA ALA A 42 13.19 20.68 6.82
C ALA A 42 11.95 20.96 5.95
N GLY A 43 11.15 19.94 5.65
CA GLY A 43 9.90 20.12 4.92
C GLY A 43 8.89 21.02 5.64
N ALA A 44 8.79 20.91 6.97
CA ALA A 44 7.95 21.81 7.77
C ALA A 44 8.42 23.28 7.64
N ALA A 45 9.72 23.53 7.75
CA ALA A 45 10.28 24.87 7.60
C ALA A 45 10.01 25.43 6.20
N ASP A 46 10.20 24.63 5.15
CA ASP A 46 9.91 25.01 3.77
C ASP A 46 8.43 25.31 3.53
N ALA A 47 7.54 24.61 4.22
CA ALA A 47 6.08 24.79 4.14
C ALA A 47 5.54 25.84 5.14
N GLY A 48 6.40 26.48 5.95
CA GLY A 48 6.02 27.51 6.92
C GLY A 48 5.47 26.99 8.24
N PHE A 49 5.74 25.71 8.57
CA PHE A 49 5.38 25.07 9.83
C PHE A 49 6.57 24.95 10.79
N THR A 50 6.28 24.59 12.03
CA THR A 50 7.29 24.47 13.09
C THR A 50 7.62 23.01 13.39
N ALA A 51 8.70 22.77 14.15
CA ALA A 51 9.02 21.42 14.65
C ALA A 51 7.95 20.87 15.62
N ASP A 52 7.22 21.75 16.33
CA ASP A 52 6.12 21.37 17.20
C ASP A 52 4.92 20.85 16.37
N ASP A 53 4.68 21.44 15.19
CA ASP A 53 3.66 20.93 14.27
C ASP A 53 4.03 19.55 13.75
N VAL A 54 5.31 19.31 13.45
CA VAL A 54 5.79 17.98 13.07
C VAL A 54 5.56 16.96 14.19
N ALA A 55 5.89 17.29 15.44
CA ALA A 55 5.67 16.41 16.58
C ALA A 55 4.17 16.12 16.82
N ARG A 56 3.32 17.09 16.57
CA ARG A 56 1.86 16.98 16.70
C ARG A 56 1.24 16.13 15.58
N LEU A 57 1.65 16.34 14.34
CA LEU A 57 1.08 15.71 13.15
C LEU A 57 1.64 14.31 12.90
N PHE A 58 2.88 14.05 13.30
CA PHE A 58 3.58 12.79 13.09
C PHE A 58 4.11 12.22 14.42
N PRO A 59 3.24 11.84 15.37
CA PRO A 59 3.66 11.37 16.70
C PRO A 59 4.53 10.10 16.65
N SER A 60 4.38 9.25 15.62
CA SER A 60 5.28 8.09 15.35
C SER A 60 6.37 8.44 14.32
N GLY A 61 6.58 9.73 14.05
CA GLY A 61 7.63 10.24 13.17
C GLY A 61 7.51 9.71 11.73
N ALA A 62 8.60 9.12 11.24
CA ALA A 62 8.72 8.61 9.87
C ALA A 62 7.57 7.66 9.47
N LEU A 63 7.11 6.82 10.40
CA LEU A 63 6.07 5.83 10.09
C LEU A 63 4.74 6.51 9.74
N ASP A 64 4.33 7.51 10.52
CA ASP A 64 3.09 8.24 10.27
C ASP A 64 3.20 9.01 8.93
N ALA A 65 4.33 9.67 8.68
CA ALA A 65 4.58 10.39 7.43
C ALA A 65 4.51 9.47 6.19
N ILE A 66 5.11 8.29 6.26
CA ILE A 66 5.10 7.31 5.16
C ILE A 66 3.69 6.77 4.91
N VAL A 67 2.95 6.43 5.97
CA VAL A 67 1.56 5.94 5.85
C VAL A 67 0.67 7.03 5.25
N MET A 68 0.83 8.27 5.71
CA MET A 68 0.07 9.41 5.19
C MET A 68 0.44 9.74 3.75
N HIS A 69 1.74 9.73 3.38
CA HIS A 69 2.18 9.86 1.99
C HIS A 69 1.57 8.78 1.09
N SER A 70 1.48 7.53 1.57
CA SER A 70 0.78 6.47 0.83
C SER A 70 -0.69 6.79 0.61
N ALA A 71 -1.39 7.29 1.63
CA ALA A 71 -2.80 7.68 1.52
C ALA A 71 -3.02 8.86 0.56
N MET A 72 -2.13 9.86 0.57
CA MET A 72 -2.15 10.97 -0.40
C MET A 72 -2.03 10.46 -1.83
N ALA A 73 -1.07 9.57 -2.08
CA ALA A 73 -0.84 9.00 -3.38
C ALA A 73 -1.99 8.06 -3.82
N ASP A 74 -2.69 7.39 -2.90
CA ASP A 74 -3.91 6.62 -3.20
C ASP A 74 -5.06 7.57 -3.61
N ALA A 75 -5.23 8.68 -2.92
CA ALA A 75 -6.23 9.69 -3.26
C ALA A 75 -5.94 10.33 -4.64
N ALA A 76 -4.68 10.68 -4.90
CA ALA A 76 -4.25 11.23 -6.19
C ALA A 76 -4.45 10.23 -7.35
N MET A 77 -4.15 8.95 -7.13
CA MET A 77 -4.42 7.87 -8.10
C MET A 77 -5.90 7.77 -8.44
N VAL A 78 -6.76 7.76 -7.42
CA VAL A 78 -8.22 7.66 -7.62
C VAL A 78 -8.72 8.89 -8.37
N ALA A 79 -8.34 10.09 -7.96
CA ALA A 79 -8.75 11.34 -8.62
C ALA A 79 -8.30 11.38 -10.09
N ALA A 80 -7.06 10.97 -10.38
CA ALA A 80 -6.56 10.91 -11.75
C ALA A 80 -7.33 9.88 -12.59
N PHE A 81 -7.63 8.70 -12.03
CA PHE A 81 -8.41 7.69 -12.73
C PHE A 81 -9.85 8.15 -12.98
N GLU A 82 -10.51 8.76 -12.00
CA GLU A 82 -11.88 9.28 -12.13
C GLU A 82 -11.99 10.45 -13.11
N GLY A 83 -10.92 11.26 -13.24
CA GLY A 83 -10.82 12.36 -14.18
C GLY A 83 -10.51 11.96 -15.62
N MET A 84 -10.22 10.68 -15.89
CA MET A 84 -9.91 10.23 -17.26
C MET A 84 -11.16 10.29 -18.17
N PRO A 85 -11.06 10.89 -19.37
CA PRO A 85 -12.19 10.95 -20.32
C PRO A 85 -12.53 9.55 -20.89
N ASP A 86 -11.52 8.71 -21.14
CA ASP A 86 -11.65 7.38 -21.76
C ASP A 86 -11.24 6.28 -20.75
N ARG A 87 -12.01 6.15 -19.66
CA ARG A 87 -11.75 5.10 -18.67
C ARG A 87 -12.04 3.72 -19.25
N PRO A 88 -11.17 2.73 -18.99
CA PRO A 88 -11.47 1.34 -19.33
C PRO A 88 -12.77 0.88 -18.67
N ASP A 89 -13.53 0.03 -19.36
CA ASP A 89 -14.78 -0.57 -18.87
C ASP A 89 -14.59 -1.93 -18.18
N ARG A 90 -13.44 -2.60 -18.43
CA ARG A 90 -13.13 -3.92 -17.87
C ARG A 90 -12.32 -3.79 -16.59
N ILE A 91 -12.73 -4.47 -15.53
CA ILE A 91 -12.11 -4.41 -14.19
C ILE A 91 -10.60 -4.59 -14.23
N HIS A 92 -10.09 -5.61 -14.95
CA HIS A 92 -8.64 -5.86 -15.00
C HIS A 92 -7.87 -4.74 -15.70
N LEU A 93 -8.49 -4.03 -16.66
CA LEU A 93 -7.90 -2.85 -17.30
C LEU A 93 -7.97 -1.62 -16.39
N MET A 94 -9.06 -1.45 -15.63
CA MET A 94 -9.16 -0.41 -14.60
C MET A 94 -8.08 -0.57 -13.54
N VAL A 95 -7.91 -1.79 -13.01
CA VAL A 95 -6.87 -2.14 -12.04
C VAL A 95 -5.47 -1.86 -12.61
N ARG A 96 -5.21 -2.32 -13.84
CA ARG A 96 -3.95 -2.05 -14.55
C ARG A 96 -3.66 -0.55 -14.61
N GLN A 97 -4.65 0.21 -15.07
CA GLN A 97 -4.51 1.66 -15.26
C GLN A 97 -4.21 2.38 -13.95
N MET A 98 -4.94 2.05 -12.88
CA MET A 98 -4.72 2.66 -11.57
C MET A 98 -3.33 2.35 -11.00
N ILE A 99 -2.84 1.11 -11.15
CA ILE A 99 -1.49 0.77 -10.72
C ILE A 99 -0.44 1.60 -11.49
N LEU A 100 -0.60 1.74 -12.80
CA LEU A 100 0.32 2.53 -13.62
C LEU A 100 0.27 4.03 -13.24
N ILE A 101 -0.92 4.61 -13.06
CA ILE A 101 -1.07 5.99 -12.57
C ILE A 101 -0.32 6.18 -11.26
N ARG A 102 -0.49 5.25 -10.31
CA ARG A 102 0.15 5.30 -8.99
C ARG A 102 1.67 5.31 -9.07
N LEU A 103 2.24 4.49 -9.96
CA LEU A 103 3.68 4.40 -10.16
C LEU A 103 4.24 5.61 -10.91
N ASP A 104 3.51 6.10 -11.92
CA ASP A 104 3.89 7.28 -12.69
C ASP A 104 3.92 8.54 -11.81
N GLN A 105 2.87 8.76 -11.01
CA GLN A 105 2.83 9.86 -10.04
C GLN A 105 3.98 9.82 -9.03
N ALA A 106 4.46 8.62 -8.67
CA ALA A 106 5.57 8.44 -7.74
C ALA A 106 6.96 8.51 -8.42
N ALA A 107 7.04 8.62 -9.75
CA ALA A 107 8.30 8.49 -10.49
C ALA A 107 9.35 9.53 -10.09
N THR A 108 8.94 10.78 -9.86
CA THR A 108 9.83 11.87 -9.42
C THR A 108 10.36 11.68 -8.00
N HIS A 109 9.68 10.86 -7.18
CA HIS A 109 10.01 10.60 -5.78
C HIS A 109 10.31 9.11 -5.51
N LYS A 110 10.77 8.39 -6.54
CA LYS A 110 11.06 6.95 -6.48
C LYS A 110 11.97 6.56 -5.31
N GLU A 111 12.99 7.38 -5.03
CA GLU A 111 13.90 7.15 -3.91
C GLU A 111 13.19 7.29 -2.55
N ALA A 112 12.28 8.24 -2.40
CA ALA A 112 11.48 8.38 -1.19
C ALA A 112 10.57 7.15 -0.98
N VAL A 113 9.95 6.64 -2.04
CA VAL A 113 9.16 5.39 -1.98
C VAL A 113 10.05 4.22 -1.59
N ARG A 114 11.24 4.07 -2.18
CA ARG A 114 12.19 3.00 -1.86
C ARG A 114 12.58 3.01 -0.39
N ARG A 115 12.91 4.18 0.17
CA ARG A 115 13.26 4.35 1.59
C ARG A 115 12.06 4.09 2.50
N GLY A 116 10.87 4.53 2.11
CA GLY A 116 9.62 4.23 2.83
C GLY A 116 9.34 2.75 2.93
N LEU A 117 9.49 2.01 1.82
CA LEU A 117 9.33 0.55 1.81
C LEU A 117 10.33 -0.16 2.73
N ALA A 118 11.57 0.33 2.81
CA ALA A 118 12.56 -0.25 3.73
C ALA A 118 12.14 -0.09 5.21
N ILE A 119 11.55 1.05 5.58
CA ILE A 119 11.01 1.28 6.93
C ILE A 119 9.77 0.40 7.17
N LEU A 120 8.86 0.31 6.21
CA LEU A 120 7.67 -0.54 6.31
C LEU A 120 8.01 -2.04 6.38
N ALA A 121 9.15 -2.46 5.85
CA ALA A 121 9.62 -3.85 5.90
C ALA A 121 10.16 -4.27 7.26
N VAL A 122 10.39 -3.34 8.19
CA VAL A 122 10.83 -3.65 9.56
C VAL A 122 9.72 -4.44 10.27
N PRO A 123 10.01 -5.59 10.92
CA PRO A 123 8.98 -6.42 11.55
C PRO A 123 8.09 -5.69 12.55
N GLY A 124 8.62 -4.72 13.30
CA GLY A 124 7.84 -3.87 14.22
C GLY A 124 6.76 -3.02 13.53
N ASN A 125 6.90 -2.77 12.23
CA ASN A 125 5.98 -1.97 11.43
C ASN A 125 5.00 -2.81 10.61
N ALA A 126 5.01 -4.15 10.75
CA ALA A 126 4.22 -5.07 9.92
C ALA A 126 2.72 -4.73 9.88
N LEU A 127 2.14 -4.31 11.01
CA LEU A 127 0.72 -3.94 11.06
C LEU A 127 0.43 -2.66 10.27
N ALA A 128 1.27 -1.64 10.38
CA ALA A 128 1.14 -0.40 9.61
C ALA A 128 1.32 -0.65 8.11
N SER A 129 2.32 -1.46 7.76
CA SER A 129 2.59 -1.91 6.38
C SER A 129 1.38 -2.64 5.77
N ALA A 130 0.82 -3.60 6.49
CA ALA A 130 -0.36 -4.35 6.05
C ALA A 130 -1.58 -3.45 5.87
N ARG A 131 -1.79 -2.49 6.80
CA ARG A 131 -2.90 -1.52 6.71
C ARG A 131 -2.73 -0.58 5.51
N ALA A 132 -1.54 -0.05 5.27
CA ALA A 132 -1.26 0.82 4.12
C ALA A 132 -1.48 0.06 2.80
N LEU A 133 -0.97 -1.15 2.68
CA LEU A 133 -1.19 -2.00 1.50
C LEU A 133 -2.68 -2.30 1.29
N TYR A 134 -3.40 -2.64 2.36
CA TYR A 134 -4.84 -2.89 2.29
C TYR A 134 -5.62 -1.65 1.84
N ALA A 135 -5.26 -0.45 2.34
CA ALA A 135 -5.89 0.80 1.96
C ALA A 135 -5.72 1.09 0.45
N THR A 136 -4.51 0.92 -0.09
CA THR A 136 -4.25 1.06 -1.53
C THR A 136 -5.10 0.09 -2.36
N VAL A 137 -5.13 -1.19 -1.97
CA VAL A 137 -5.90 -2.22 -2.66
C VAL A 137 -7.41 -1.94 -2.60
N ASP A 138 -7.90 -1.49 -1.45
CA ASP A 138 -9.30 -1.15 -1.26
C ASP A 138 -9.69 0.09 -2.10
N ALA A 139 -8.82 1.11 -2.17
CA ALA A 139 -9.01 2.28 -3.03
C ALA A 139 -9.15 1.88 -4.51
N ILE A 140 -8.26 1.00 -5.00
CA ILE A 140 -8.33 0.48 -6.37
C ILE A 140 -9.64 -0.28 -6.61
N TRP A 141 -10.05 -1.17 -5.70
CA TRP A 141 -11.28 -1.94 -5.87
C TRP A 141 -12.54 -1.09 -5.84
N ARG A 142 -12.61 -0.09 -4.95
CA ARG A 142 -13.74 0.84 -4.88
C ARG A 142 -13.83 1.70 -6.13
N ALA A 143 -12.71 2.25 -6.60
CA ALA A 143 -12.67 3.05 -7.82
C ALA A 143 -13.00 2.21 -9.08
N ALA A 144 -12.75 0.89 -9.06
CA ALA A 144 -13.20 -0.04 -10.09
C ALA A 144 -14.70 -0.46 -9.96
N GLY A 145 -15.46 0.17 -9.05
CA GLY A 145 -16.89 -0.09 -8.86
C GLY A 145 -17.22 -1.43 -8.16
N GLN A 146 -16.24 -2.04 -7.49
CA GLN A 146 -16.42 -3.34 -6.83
C GLN A 146 -16.74 -3.15 -5.35
N THR A 147 -18.01 -3.33 -4.99
CA THR A 147 -18.52 -3.20 -3.61
C THR A 147 -18.93 -4.53 -2.98
N ASP A 148 -18.58 -5.66 -3.62
CA ASP A 148 -18.92 -7.00 -3.15
C ASP A 148 -18.48 -7.25 -1.72
N THR A 149 -19.31 -7.94 -0.92
CA THR A 149 -19.07 -8.28 0.50
C THR A 149 -18.97 -9.77 0.75
N ASP A 150 -18.89 -10.60 -0.29
CA ASP A 150 -18.85 -12.06 -0.20
C ASP A 150 -17.41 -12.60 0.09
N ILE A 151 -17.29 -13.93 0.23
CA ILE A 151 -16.00 -14.61 0.46
C ILE A 151 -14.98 -14.28 -0.67
N SER A 152 -15.45 -14.01 -1.88
CA SER A 152 -14.62 -13.63 -3.00
C SER A 152 -13.92 -12.27 -2.79
N PHE A 153 -14.49 -11.41 -1.95
CA PHE A 153 -13.96 -10.12 -1.54
C PHE A 153 -12.53 -10.21 -0.99
N TYR A 154 -12.30 -11.11 -0.03
CA TYR A 154 -10.97 -11.24 0.59
C TYR A 154 -9.95 -11.84 -0.36
N THR A 155 -10.34 -12.85 -1.15
CA THR A 155 -9.45 -13.49 -2.13
C THR A 155 -9.03 -12.53 -3.23
N LYS A 156 -9.96 -11.74 -3.77
CA LYS A 156 -9.70 -10.73 -4.80
C LYS A 156 -8.71 -9.67 -4.28
N ARG A 157 -8.91 -9.19 -3.04
CA ARG A 157 -8.02 -8.19 -2.42
C ARG A 157 -6.63 -8.75 -2.13
N ALA A 158 -6.53 -9.96 -1.58
CA ALA A 158 -5.24 -10.60 -1.34
C ALA A 158 -4.46 -10.82 -2.65
N THR A 159 -5.15 -11.21 -3.70
CA THR A 159 -4.56 -11.38 -5.02
C THR A 159 -4.06 -10.06 -5.59
N LEU A 160 -4.86 -8.99 -5.50
CA LEU A 160 -4.44 -7.67 -5.95
C LEU A 160 -3.29 -7.13 -5.10
N ALA A 161 -3.28 -7.37 -3.79
CA ALA A 161 -2.17 -7.01 -2.92
C ALA A 161 -0.86 -7.66 -3.38
N ALA A 162 -0.89 -8.94 -3.75
CA ALA A 162 0.28 -9.64 -4.28
C ALA A 162 0.73 -9.07 -5.63
N VAL A 163 -0.18 -8.80 -6.56
CA VAL A 163 0.13 -8.20 -7.87
C VAL A 163 0.72 -6.80 -7.70
N TYR A 164 0.08 -5.95 -6.89
CA TYR A 164 0.55 -4.60 -6.63
C TYR A 164 1.93 -4.59 -5.96
N SER A 165 2.12 -5.37 -4.89
CA SER A 165 3.41 -5.43 -4.20
C SER A 165 4.53 -5.94 -5.10
N ALA A 166 4.28 -6.99 -5.90
CA ALA A 166 5.27 -7.50 -6.84
C ALA A 166 5.62 -6.46 -7.92
N THR A 167 4.62 -5.72 -8.43
CA THR A 167 4.83 -4.68 -9.44
C THR A 167 5.58 -3.48 -8.86
N LEU A 168 5.25 -3.05 -7.64
CA LEU A 168 5.94 -1.99 -6.93
C LEU A 168 7.42 -2.34 -6.70
N LEU A 169 7.71 -3.56 -6.28
CA LEU A 169 9.10 -4.02 -6.10
C LEU A 169 9.85 -4.10 -7.44
N ALA A 170 9.21 -4.58 -8.50
CA ALA A 170 9.80 -4.59 -9.85
C ALA A 170 10.10 -3.17 -10.33
N TRP A 171 9.17 -2.22 -10.11
CA TRP A 171 9.36 -0.82 -10.44
C TRP A 171 10.50 -0.19 -9.64
N ILE A 172 10.62 -0.45 -8.33
CA ILE A 172 11.73 0.04 -7.50
C ILE A 172 13.08 -0.51 -8.00
N ALA A 173 13.12 -1.78 -8.39
CA ALA A 173 14.33 -2.45 -8.86
C ALA A 173 14.73 -2.06 -10.29
N ASP A 174 13.78 -1.56 -11.09
CA ASP A 174 14.04 -1.17 -12.46
C ASP A 174 14.91 0.10 -12.53
N THR A 175 16.00 0.01 -13.26
CA THR A 175 16.94 1.11 -13.53
C THR A 175 16.99 1.52 -15.00
N SER A 176 16.19 0.88 -15.85
CA SER A 176 16.19 1.15 -17.30
C SER A 176 15.58 2.51 -17.64
N GLY A 177 14.64 2.99 -16.82
CA GLY A 177 13.84 4.17 -17.10
C GLY A 177 12.82 3.97 -18.23
N ASP A 178 12.67 2.74 -18.74
CA ASP A 178 11.68 2.40 -19.75
C ASP A 178 10.36 1.91 -19.09
N PRO A 179 9.27 2.69 -19.18
CA PRO A 179 7.98 2.29 -18.61
C PRO A 179 7.48 0.93 -19.12
N ALA A 180 7.83 0.54 -20.36
CA ALA A 180 7.39 -0.72 -20.96
C ALA A 180 7.87 -1.95 -20.18
N VAL A 181 8.99 -1.84 -19.46
CA VAL A 181 9.53 -2.94 -18.62
C VAL A 181 8.55 -3.26 -17.49
N VAL A 182 8.11 -2.23 -16.77
CA VAL A 182 7.19 -2.36 -15.64
C VAL A 182 5.76 -2.69 -16.10
N GLU A 183 5.31 -2.06 -17.17
CA GLU A 183 4.02 -2.38 -17.81
C GLU A 183 3.95 -3.85 -18.22
N GLY A 184 4.97 -4.33 -18.94
CA GLY A 184 5.04 -5.73 -19.33
C GLY A 184 5.12 -6.70 -18.16
N PHE A 185 5.75 -6.30 -17.03
CA PHE A 185 5.75 -7.09 -15.80
C PHE A 185 4.33 -7.17 -15.21
N LEU A 186 3.65 -6.03 -15.05
CA LEU A 186 2.28 -5.97 -14.53
C LEU A 186 1.33 -6.81 -15.40
N ASP A 187 1.42 -6.70 -16.71
CA ASP A 187 0.58 -7.46 -17.64
C ASP A 187 0.76 -8.98 -17.51
N ARG A 188 1.98 -9.43 -17.25
CA ARG A 188 2.22 -10.85 -16.95
C ARG A 188 1.56 -11.27 -15.64
N ARG A 189 1.72 -10.47 -14.56
CA ARG A 189 1.11 -10.79 -13.25
C ARG A 189 -0.41 -10.82 -13.32
N LEU A 190 -1.03 -9.87 -14.02
CA LEU A 190 -2.49 -9.85 -14.20
C LEU A 190 -2.98 -11.07 -15.01
N ARG A 191 -2.23 -11.51 -16.03
CA ARG A 191 -2.54 -12.73 -16.79
C ARG A 191 -2.40 -13.99 -15.95
N ASP A 192 -1.34 -14.10 -15.14
CA ASP A 192 -1.12 -15.24 -14.26
C ASP A 192 -2.32 -15.43 -13.29
N VAL A 193 -2.79 -14.32 -12.72
CA VAL A 193 -3.97 -14.33 -11.85
C VAL A 193 -5.24 -14.74 -12.57
N ALA A 194 -5.44 -14.27 -13.80
CA ALA A 194 -6.61 -14.63 -14.61
C ALA A 194 -6.64 -16.12 -14.96
N GLN A 195 -5.50 -16.80 -14.98
CA GLN A 195 -5.35 -18.22 -15.28
C GLN A 195 -5.48 -19.11 -14.02
N ILE A 196 -5.45 -18.55 -12.81
CA ILE A 196 -5.73 -19.35 -11.61
C ILE A 196 -7.14 -19.88 -11.77
N PRO A 197 -7.35 -21.23 -11.89
CA PRO A 197 -8.67 -21.79 -12.01
C PRO A 197 -9.52 -21.24 -10.86
N LYS A 198 -10.74 -20.82 -11.16
CA LYS A 198 -11.73 -20.55 -10.12
C LYS A 198 -11.91 -21.90 -9.42
N ALA A 199 -11.13 -22.11 -8.35
CA ALA A 199 -11.23 -23.29 -7.52
C ALA A 199 -12.60 -23.22 -6.84
N THR A 200 -13.62 -23.68 -7.58
CA THR A 200 -14.96 -24.02 -7.07
C THR A 200 -14.86 -25.31 -6.30
N GLY A 201 -14.01 -25.33 -5.26
CA GLY A 201 -13.88 -26.42 -4.31
C GLY A 201 -13.63 -25.81 -2.94
N PRO A 202 -14.23 -26.36 -1.88
CA PRO A 202 -14.17 -25.74 -0.56
C PRO A 202 -12.71 -25.67 -0.09
N LEU A 203 -12.27 -24.48 0.30
CA LEU A 203 -11.00 -24.18 0.98
C LEU A 203 -10.80 -24.95 2.32
N ARG A 204 -11.47 -26.11 2.48
CA ARG A 204 -11.30 -27.02 3.60
C ARG A 204 -9.91 -27.67 3.66
N GLY A 205 -9.21 -27.78 2.52
CA GLY A 205 -7.87 -28.40 2.48
C GLY A 205 -6.74 -27.48 2.95
N ALA A 206 -6.79 -26.17 2.69
CA ALA A 206 -5.71 -25.26 3.04
C ALA A 206 -5.74 -24.86 4.52
N VAL A 207 -6.91 -24.70 5.13
CA VAL A 207 -7.06 -24.44 6.57
C VAL A 207 -6.61 -25.64 7.39
N SER A 208 -6.92 -26.87 6.95
CA SER A 208 -6.47 -28.10 7.62
C SER A 208 -4.97 -28.36 7.46
N ALA A 209 -4.32 -27.91 6.39
CA ALA A 209 -2.87 -28.01 6.23
C ALA A 209 -2.14 -27.00 7.13
N GLY A 210 -2.64 -25.76 7.24
CA GLY A 210 -2.11 -24.74 8.15
C GLY A 210 -2.25 -25.14 9.63
N GLN A 211 -3.39 -25.72 10.01
CA GLN A 211 -3.60 -26.23 11.36
C GLN A 211 -2.66 -27.40 11.71
N ARG A 212 -2.46 -28.35 10.79
CA ARG A 212 -1.51 -29.47 11.01
C ARG A 212 -0.07 -29.03 11.11
N LEU A 213 0.35 -27.98 10.39
CA LEU A 213 1.69 -27.38 10.53
C LEU A 213 1.85 -26.66 11.87
N ALA A 214 0.84 -25.96 12.35
CA ALA A 214 0.84 -25.32 13.65
C ALA A 214 0.91 -26.36 14.80
N GLU A 215 0.11 -27.43 14.72
CA GLU A 215 0.10 -28.51 15.71
C GLU A 215 1.43 -29.30 15.72
N GLY A 216 2.04 -29.54 14.55
CA GLY A 216 3.35 -30.16 14.42
C GLY A 216 4.47 -29.37 15.07
N MET A 217 4.45 -28.03 14.95
CA MET A 217 5.43 -27.14 15.60
C MET A 217 5.29 -27.12 17.12
N PHE A 218 4.09 -27.18 17.67
CA PHE A 218 3.88 -27.24 19.13
C PHE A 218 4.34 -28.56 19.74
N GLN A 219 4.23 -29.71 19.01
CA GLN A 219 4.70 -31.00 19.51
C GLN A 219 6.24 -31.14 19.53
N VAL A 220 6.95 -30.46 18.62
CA VAL A 220 8.42 -30.47 18.60
C VAL A 220 9.00 -29.66 19.75
N VAL A 221 8.39 -28.53 20.11
CA VAL A 221 8.85 -27.69 21.23
C VAL A 221 8.60 -28.35 22.59
N GLY A 222 7.55 -29.16 22.72
CA GLY A 222 7.24 -29.90 23.97
C GLY A 222 8.17 -31.09 24.26
N ARG A 223 8.95 -31.60 23.29
CA ARG A 223 9.86 -32.74 23.44
C ARG A 223 11.30 -32.37 23.83
N VAL A 224 11.65 -31.10 23.79
CA VAL A 224 13.01 -30.61 24.16
C VAL A 224 13.11 -30.21 25.66
N ARG A 225 12.02 -30.34 26.41
CA ARG A 225 11.97 -29.99 27.86
C ARG A 225 11.70 -31.20 28.78
N ARG A 226 12.24 -32.38 28.44
CA ARG A 226 12.38 -33.49 29.41
C ARG A 226 13.77 -34.06 29.33
#